data_8353673da3d6aa2c3e71ca4f420104a2
#
_entry.id   8353673da3d6aa2c3e71ca4f420104a2
#
_cell.length_a   1.000
_cell.length_b   1.000
_cell.length_c   1.000
_cell.angle_alpha   90.00
_cell.angle_beta   90.00
_cell.angle_gamma   90.00
#
_symmetry.space_group_name_H-M   'P 1'
#
loop_
_entity.id
_entity.type
_entity.pdbx_description
1 polymer ?
#
loop_
_entity_poly.entity_id
_entity_poly.type
_entity_poly.pdbx_seq_one_letter_code
_entity_poly.pdbx_strand_id
1 'polypeptide(L)'
;MIYLYRTRKQDFHDDEDLYFKSLTNSSGKMVLLEKLLPKLKAGGHRVLIFSQMVKMLDILEDYLIRRQYPFERIDGRIRGNLRQAAIDRFCRPDSDRFVFLLCTKAGGLGINLVAADTCIIYDSDWNPQNDLQVNISKLIKWKKKEKWSLV
;
A
#
# COMPACT_ATOMS: atom_id res chain seq x y z
N MET A 1 -4.44 -11.90 -16.72
CA MET A 1 -4.35 -10.51 -16.27
C MET A 1 -2.89 -10.02 -16.17
N ILE A 2 -1.97 -10.73 -15.53
CA ILE A 2 -0.55 -10.35 -15.35
C ILE A 2 0.25 -10.42 -16.66
N TYR A 3 -0.05 -11.36 -17.52
CA TYR A 3 0.59 -11.48 -18.84
C TYR A 3 0.26 -10.28 -19.74
N LEU A 4 -1.00 -9.85 -19.71
CA LEU A 4 -1.48 -8.65 -20.43
C LEU A 4 -0.84 -7.36 -19.88
N TYR A 5 -0.52 -7.30 -18.59
CA TYR A 5 0.17 -6.17 -17.98
C TYR A 5 1.60 -6.00 -18.55
N ARG A 6 2.33 -7.11 -18.71
CA ARG A 6 3.72 -7.06 -19.20
C ARG A 6 3.79 -6.75 -20.70
N THR A 7 2.86 -7.28 -21.50
CA THR A 7 2.78 -7.02 -22.93
C THR A 7 2.37 -5.57 -23.20
N ARG A 8 1.36 -5.05 -22.47
CA ARG A 8 0.92 -3.66 -22.61
C ARG A 8 1.98 -2.64 -22.23
N LYS A 9 2.87 -2.96 -21.27
CA LYS A 9 3.98 -2.06 -20.90
C LYS A 9 4.97 -1.86 -22.06
N GLN A 10 5.11 -2.83 -22.94
CA GLN A 10 5.94 -2.72 -24.15
C GLN A 10 5.24 -1.96 -25.28
N ASP A 11 3.93 -2.15 -25.44
CA ASP A 11 3.15 -1.56 -26.54
C ASP A 11 2.81 -0.08 -26.31
N PHE A 12 2.83 0.42 -25.06
CA PHE A 12 2.45 1.79 -24.69
C PHE A 12 3.64 2.65 -24.25
N HIS A 13 4.86 2.32 -24.68
CA HIS A 13 6.07 3.05 -24.30
C HIS A 13 6.05 4.52 -24.76
N ASP A 14 5.29 4.83 -25.83
CA ASP A 14 5.20 6.17 -26.41
C ASP A 14 4.04 7.01 -25.86
N ASP A 15 3.10 6.40 -25.09
CA ASP A 15 1.98 7.13 -24.46
C ASP A 15 1.80 6.73 -22.99
N GLU A 16 2.66 7.28 -22.18
CA GLU A 16 2.68 7.02 -20.73
C GLU A 16 1.35 7.36 -20.02
N ASP A 17 0.64 8.38 -20.51
CA ASP A 17 -0.64 8.80 -19.92
C ASP A 17 -1.76 7.81 -20.23
N LEU A 18 -1.74 7.24 -21.44
CA LEU A 18 -2.72 6.23 -21.86
C LEU A 18 -2.51 4.93 -21.06
N TYR A 19 -1.25 4.54 -20.86
CA TYR A 19 -0.91 3.38 -20.03
C TYR A 19 -1.39 3.58 -18.59
N PHE A 20 -1.15 4.75 -18.02
CA PHE A 20 -1.56 5.05 -16.65
C PHE A 20 -3.09 5.06 -16.50
N LYS A 21 -3.81 5.66 -17.42
CA LYS A 21 -5.29 5.60 -17.46
C LYS A 21 -5.79 4.16 -17.60
N SER A 22 -5.15 3.36 -18.44
CA SER A 22 -5.47 1.93 -18.58
C SER A 22 -5.21 1.17 -17.27
N LEU A 23 -4.12 1.46 -16.58
CA LEU A 23 -3.78 0.86 -15.29
C LEU A 23 -4.82 1.20 -14.21
N THR A 24 -5.17 2.46 -14.07
CA THR A 24 -6.15 2.92 -13.07
C THR A 24 -7.55 2.42 -13.37
N ASN A 25 -7.96 2.40 -14.63
CA ASN A 25 -9.28 1.92 -15.04
C ASN A 25 -9.39 0.40 -15.14
N SER A 26 -8.30 -0.33 -15.01
CA SER A 26 -8.29 -1.80 -15.12
C SER A 26 -9.07 -2.51 -14.01
N SER A 27 -9.26 -1.86 -12.87
CA SER A 27 -10.04 -2.44 -11.77
C SER A 27 -10.73 -1.36 -10.93
N GLY A 28 -11.94 -1.65 -10.45
CA GLY A 28 -12.68 -0.75 -9.57
C GLY A 28 -11.92 -0.38 -8.29
N LYS A 29 -11.06 -1.28 -7.78
CA LYS A 29 -10.22 -1.01 -6.62
C LYS A 29 -9.15 0.06 -6.90
N MET A 30 -8.56 0.04 -8.10
CA MET A 30 -7.60 1.08 -8.50
C MET A 30 -8.28 2.43 -8.68
N VAL A 31 -9.47 2.47 -9.29
CA VAL A 31 -10.29 3.69 -9.41
C VAL A 31 -10.61 4.26 -8.04
N LEU A 32 -10.92 3.40 -7.08
CA LEU A 32 -11.21 3.84 -5.71
C LEU A 32 -9.99 4.41 -5.02
N LEU A 33 -8.82 3.75 -5.14
CA LEU A 33 -7.56 4.28 -4.61
C LEU A 33 -7.21 5.64 -5.22
N GLU A 34 -7.41 5.79 -6.52
CA GLU A 34 -7.21 7.05 -7.26
C GLU A 34 -8.03 8.21 -6.68
N LYS A 35 -9.23 7.93 -6.18
CA LYS A 35 -10.10 8.93 -5.54
C LYS A 35 -9.81 9.13 -4.06
N LEU A 36 -9.35 8.09 -3.37
CA LEU A 36 -9.18 8.07 -1.93
C LEU A 36 -7.83 8.68 -1.50
N LEU A 37 -6.73 8.27 -2.14
CA LEU A 37 -5.39 8.69 -1.73
C LEU A 37 -5.16 10.21 -1.76
N PRO A 38 -5.64 10.97 -2.77
CA PRO A 38 -5.51 12.42 -2.74
C PRO A 38 -6.21 13.06 -1.54
N LYS A 39 -7.39 12.55 -1.16
CA LYS A 39 -8.14 13.05 0.01
C LYS A 39 -7.41 12.77 1.32
N LEU A 40 -6.86 11.56 1.46
CA LEU A 40 -6.07 11.18 2.63
C LEU A 40 -4.78 12.02 2.72
N LYS A 41 -4.11 12.26 1.60
CA LYS A 41 -2.92 13.11 1.56
C LYS A 41 -3.24 14.55 1.96
N ALA A 42 -4.32 15.12 1.44
CA ALA A 42 -4.78 16.47 1.79
C ALA A 42 -5.16 16.57 3.29
N GLY A 43 -5.67 15.49 3.87
CA GLY A 43 -5.95 15.40 5.31
C GLY A 43 -4.73 15.18 6.21
N GLY A 44 -3.52 15.04 5.63
CA GLY A 44 -2.31 14.77 6.40
C GLY A 44 -2.20 13.35 6.95
N HIS A 45 -2.98 12.41 6.43
CA HIS A 45 -2.99 11.02 6.88
C HIS A 45 -1.78 10.24 6.38
N ARG A 46 -1.36 9.23 7.14
CA ARG A 46 -0.37 8.23 6.74
C ARG A 46 -1.03 6.88 6.56
N VAL A 47 -0.85 6.30 5.38
CA VAL A 47 -1.64 5.17 4.90
C VAL A 47 -0.80 3.90 4.84
N LEU A 48 -1.32 2.80 5.39
CA LEU A 48 -0.82 1.46 5.18
C LEU A 48 -1.67 0.77 4.11
N ILE A 49 -1.05 0.17 3.11
CA ILE A 49 -1.75 -0.64 2.11
C ILE A 49 -1.21 -2.07 2.19
N PHE A 50 -2.09 -3.00 2.47
CA PHE A 50 -1.79 -4.43 2.54
C PHE A 50 -2.26 -5.14 1.29
N SER A 51 -1.39 -5.99 0.73
CA SER A 51 -1.74 -6.94 -0.33
C SER A 51 -1.09 -8.29 -0.07
N GLN A 52 -1.76 -9.37 -0.43
CA GLN A 52 -1.21 -10.71 -0.37
C GLN A 52 -0.26 -11.02 -1.50
N MET A 53 -0.43 -10.33 -2.63
CA MET A 53 0.30 -10.59 -3.87
C MET A 53 1.41 -9.55 -4.07
N VAL A 54 2.66 -10.03 -4.11
CA VAL A 54 3.82 -9.18 -4.41
C VAL A 54 3.67 -8.46 -5.75
N LYS A 55 3.09 -9.13 -6.76
CA LYS A 55 2.81 -8.52 -8.06
C LYS A 55 1.79 -7.36 -8.00
N MET A 56 0.87 -7.42 -7.05
CA MET A 56 -0.06 -6.31 -6.83
C MET A 56 0.67 -5.12 -6.20
N LEU A 57 1.60 -5.40 -5.28
CA LEU A 57 2.46 -4.36 -4.73
C LEU A 57 3.34 -3.71 -5.82
N ASP A 58 3.82 -4.47 -6.82
CA ASP A 58 4.56 -3.91 -7.96
C ASP A 58 3.69 -2.92 -8.76
N ILE A 59 2.41 -3.24 -8.97
CA ILE A 59 1.45 -2.35 -9.65
C ILE A 59 1.16 -1.10 -8.83
N LEU A 60 0.96 -1.25 -7.52
CA LEU A 60 0.72 -0.14 -6.61
C LEU A 60 1.95 0.77 -6.51
N GLU A 61 3.15 0.20 -6.53
CA GLU A 61 4.40 0.94 -6.55
C GLU A 61 4.53 1.80 -7.82
N ASP A 62 4.31 1.21 -9.01
CA ASP A 62 4.29 1.96 -10.28
C ASP A 62 3.26 3.11 -10.24
N TYR A 63 2.10 2.86 -9.64
CA TYR A 63 1.07 3.89 -9.44
C TYR A 63 1.55 5.03 -8.54
N LEU A 64 2.13 4.71 -7.37
CA LEU A 64 2.60 5.71 -6.42
C LEU A 64 3.75 6.54 -6.96
N ILE A 65 4.68 5.93 -7.71
CA ILE A 65 5.78 6.61 -8.39
C ILE A 65 5.23 7.66 -9.37
N ARG A 66 4.25 7.27 -10.19
CA ARG A 66 3.66 8.21 -11.16
C ARG A 66 2.90 9.35 -10.50
N ARG A 67 2.21 9.10 -9.41
CA ARG A 67 1.53 10.13 -8.61
C ARG A 67 2.49 10.94 -7.75
N GLN A 68 3.78 10.61 -7.78
CA GLN A 68 4.81 11.24 -6.95
C GLN A 68 4.44 11.21 -5.45
N TYR A 69 3.84 10.11 -5.01
CA TYR A 69 3.59 9.89 -3.61
C TYR A 69 4.80 9.22 -2.96
N PRO A 70 5.41 9.84 -1.95
CA PRO A 70 6.52 9.23 -1.23
C PRO A 70 6.00 8.02 -0.45
N PHE A 71 6.65 6.88 -0.65
CA PHE A 71 6.24 5.62 -0.04
C PHE A 71 7.44 4.81 0.45
N GLU A 72 7.16 3.82 1.27
CA GLU A 72 8.04 2.71 1.65
C GLU A 72 7.36 1.39 1.29
N ARG A 73 8.17 0.34 1.12
CA ARG A 73 7.67 -0.99 0.79
C ARG A 73 8.40 -2.05 1.58
N ILE A 74 7.64 -3.03 2.11
CA ILE A 74 8.18 -4.26 2.68
C ILE A 74 7.43 -5.45 2.08
N ASP A 75 8.18 -6.33 1.42
CA ASP A 75 7.72 -7.64 0.98
C ASP A 75 8.68 -8.73 1.48
N GLY A 76 8.43 -9.98 1.08
CA GLY A 76 9.25 -11.13 1.50
C GLY A 76 10.71 -11.11 1.02
N ARG A 77 11.07 -10.20 0.11
CA ARG A 77 12.44 -10.04 -0.42
C ARG A 77 13.30 -9.18 0.50
N ILE A 78 12.67 -8.31 1.30
CA ILE A 78 13.36 -7.34 2.18
C ILE A 78 13.51 -7.96 3.57
N ARG A 79 14.76 -8.17 4.00
CA ARG A 79 15.08 -8.80 5.29
C ARG A 79 15.98 -7.93 6.16
N GLY A 80 15.99 -8.24 7.45
CA GLY A 80 16.95 -7.68 8.43
C GLY A 80 16.93 -6.16 8.54
N ASN A 81 18.11 -5.56 8.48
CA ASN A 81 18.32 -4.14 8.72
C ASN A 81 17.59 -3.22 7.73
N LEU A 82 17.42 -3.65 6.47
CA LEU A 82 16.71 -2.86 5.45
C LEU A 82 15.23 -2.73 5.78
N ARG A 83 14.64 -3.77 6.37
CA ARG A 83 13.25 -3.76 6.84
C ARG A 83 13.07 -2.76 7.97
N GLN A 84 13.97 -2.79 8.97
CA GLN A 84 13.92 -1.86 10.10
C GLN A 84 14.15 -0.42 9.63
N ALA A 85 15.09 -0.19 8.73
CA ALA A 85 15.35 1.13 8.17
C ALA A 85 14.13 1.72 7.45
N ALA A 86 13.36 0.91 6.70
CA ALA A 86 12.12 1.37 6.06
C ALA A 86 11.05 1.77 7.08
N ILE A 87 10.91 0.97 8.16
CA ILE A 87 9.99 1.27 9.27
C ILE A 87 10.39 2.59 9.94
N ASP A 88 11.67 2.75 10.25
CA ASP A 88 12.20 3.94 10.94
C ASP A 88 11.99 5.19 10.08
N ARG A 89 12.25 5.13 8.76
CA ARG A 89 11.98 6.24 7.84
C ARG A 89 10.52 6.64 7.81
N PHE A 90 9.62 5.66 7.82
CA PHE A 90 8.18 5.93 7.82
C PHE A 90 7.69 6.49 9.16
N CYS A 91 8.23 5.99 10.27
CA CYS A 91 7.77 6.34 11.61
C CYS A 91 8.34 7.66 12.16
N ARG A 92 9.30 8.27 11.51
CA ARG A 92 9.82 9.58 11.94
C ARG A 92 8.73 10.64 11.98
N PRO A 93 8.71 11.52 12.97
CA PRO A 93 7.72 12.61 13.03
C PRO A 93 7.80 13.57 11.85
N ASP A 94 8.99 13.82 11.34
CA ASP A 94 9.35 14.68 10.21
C ASP A 94 9.35 13.95 8.86
N SER A 95 8.88 12.70 8.82
CA SER A 95 8.86 11.89 7.59
C SER A 95 7.88 12.45 6.57
N ASP A 96 8.34 12.58 5.34
CA ASP A 96 7.53 12.90 4.16
C ASP A 96 6.75 11.67 3.62
N ARG A 97 7.04 10.48 4.15
CA ARG A 97 6.46 9.21 3.67
C ARG A 97 4.96 9.17 3.93
N PHE A 98 4.20 9.05 2.85
CA PHE A 98 2.74 9.06 2.87
C PHE A 98 2.15 7.66 2.92
N VAL A 99 2.68 6.74 2.10
CA VAL A 99 2.16 5.38 1.97
C VAL A 99 3.19 4.35 2.40
N PHE A 100 2.75 3.28 3.03
CA PHE A 100 3.56 2.09 3.31
C PHE A 100 2.90 0.86 2.69
N LEU A 101 3.56 0.26 1.70
CA LEU A 101 3.13 -0.97 1.04
C LEU A 101 3.64 -2.19 1.80
N LEU A 102 2.75 -3.09 2.14
CA LEU A 102 3.05 -4.27 2.95
C LEU A 102 2.48 -5.53 2.32
N CYS A 103 3.33 -6.55 2.15
CA CYS A 103 2.85 -7.89 1.87
C CYS A 103 2.29 -8.52 3.15
N THR A 104 1.04 -8.99 3.12
CA THR A 104 0.37 -9.59 4.29
C THR A 104 1.17 -10.76 4.86
N LYS A 105 1.72 -11.61 3.99
CA LYS A 105 2.55 -12.76 4.38
C LYS A 105 3.93 -12.38 4.93
N ALA A 106 4.50 -11.27 4.45
CA ALA A 106 5.82 -10.80 4.88
C ALA A 106 5.72 -9.80 6.04
N GLY A 107 4.58 -9.11 6.16
CA GLY A 107 4.27 -8.17 7.24
C GLY A 107 3.94 -8.86 8.56
N GLY A 108 3.95 -10.21 8.59
CA GLY A 108 3.65 -10.99 9.77
C GLY A 108 4.46 -10.58 10.98
N LEU A 109 3.77 -10.43 12.10
CA LEU A 109 4.25 -10.38 13.47
C LEU A 109 5.27 -9.28 13.80
N GLY A 110 4.82 -8.29 14.55
CA GLY A 110 5.68 -7.43 15.34
C GLY A 110 6.11 -6.09 14.74
N ILE A 111 5.64 -5.69 13.56
CA ILE A 111 5.93 -4.34 13.04
C ILE A 111 5.03 -3.33 13.75
N ASN A 112 5.64 -2.40 14.47
CA ASN A 112 4.93 -1.32 15.12
C ASN A 112 4.95 -0.07 14.21
N LEU A 113 3.87 0.15 13.46
CA LEU A 113 3.71 1.30 12.55
C LEU A 113 2.80 2.36 13.18
N VAL A 114 3.20 2.86 14.33
CA VAL A 114 2.41 3.85 15.11
C VAL A 114 2.19 5.17 14.41
N ALA A 115 2.96 5.46 13.37
CA ALA A 115 2.85 6.69 12.61
C ALA A 115 1.68 6.69 11.59
N ALA A 116 1.14 5.52 11.26
CA ALA A 116 0.01 5.41 10.35
C ALA A 116 -1.31 5.53 11.08
N ASP A 117 -2.25 6.22 10.48
CA ASP A 117 -3.60 6.44 10.98
C ASP A 117 -4.68 5.81 10.09
N THR A 118 -4.30 5.37 8.91
CA THR A 118 -5.22 4.76 7.93
C THR A 118 -4.66 3.43 7.46
N CYS A 119 -5.53 2.42 7.38
CA CYS A 119 -5.18 1.08 6.89
C CYS A 119 -6.13 0.68 5.77
N ILE A 120 -5.58 0.26 4.63
CA ILE A 120 -6.31 -0.24 3.48
C ILE A 120 -5.88 -1.70 3.24
N ILE A 121 -6.83 -2.63 3.26
CA ILE A 121 -6.63 -4.00 2.82
C ILE A 121 -7.08 -4.06 1.35
N TYR A 122 -6.11 -4.16 0.45
CA TYR A 122 -6.39 -4.16 -0.98
C TYR A 122 -7.00 -5.47 -1.47
N ASP A 123 -6.49 -6.57 -0.97
CA ASP A 123 -7.02 -7.92 -1.18
C ASP A 123 -7.08 -8.67 0.16
N SER A 124 -8.24 -9.23 0.48
CA SER A 124 -8.48 -9.99 1.69
C SER A 124 -7.92 -11.41 1.60
N ASP A 125 -7.53 -11.96 2.75
CA ASP A 125 -7.12 -13.37 2.85
C ASP A 125 -8.36 -14.29 2.86
N TRP A 126 -8.22 -15.50 2.32
CA TRP A 126 -9.22 -16.57 2.44
C TRP A 126 -9.47 -16.93 3.90
N ASN A 127 -8.47 -16.77 4.75
CA ASN A 127 -8.58 -16.94 6.19
C ASN A 127 -8.76 -15.57 6.86
N PRO A 128 -9.97 -15.21 7.32
CA PRO A 128 -10.24 -13.92 7.97
C PRO A 128 -9.38 -13.65 9.20
N GLN A 129 -8.86 -14.70 9.85
CA GLN A 129 -7.98 -14.58 11.00
C GLN A 129 -6.65 -13.89 10.64
N ASN A 130 -6.16 -14.10 9.42
CA ASN A 130 -4.92 -13.46 8.96
C ASN A 130 -5.12 -11.95 8.80
N ASP A 131 -6.25 -11.53 8.25
CA ASP A 131 -6.59 -10.11 8.12
C ASP A 131 -6.85 -9.47 9.49
N LEU A 132 -7.50 -10.19 10.40
CA LEU A 132 -7.70 -9.76 11.78
C LEU A 132 -6.37 -9.64 12.53
N GLN A 133 -5.43 -10.58 12.36
CA GLN A 133 -4.10 -10.47 12.96
C GLN A 133 -3.31 -9.29 12.43
N VAL A 134 -3.40 -9.00 11.14
CA VAL A 134 -2.82 -7.79 10.54
C VAL A 134 -3.45 -6.54 11.15
N ASN A 135 -4.76 -6.55 11.35
CA ASN A 135 -5.49 -5.45 11.96
C ASN A 135 -5.25 -5.34 13.47
N ILE A 136 -5.38 -6.43 14.20
CA ILE A 136 -5.39 -6.46 15.67
C ILE A 136 -3.98 -6.31 16.25
N SER A 137 -2.97 -6.99 15.71
CA SER A 137 -1.60 -6.89 16.24
C SER A 137 -0.99 -5.49 16.08
N LYS A 138 -1.54 -4.67 15.16
CA LYS A 138 -1.10 -3.30 14.90
C LYS A 138 -2.02 -2.23 15.47
N LEU A 139 -3.27 -2.57 15.76
CA LEU A 139 -4.30 -1.64 16.20
C LEU A 139 -4.61 -1.69 17.70
N ILE A 140 -4.18 -2.73 18.43
CA ILE A 140 -4.36 -2.81 19.88
C ILE A 140 -3.63 -1.69 20.63
N LYS A 141 -2.62 -1.05 20.04
CA LYS A 141 -2.03 0.19 20.59
C LYS A 141 -2.71 1.47 20.12
N TRP A 142 -3.74 1.39 19.27
CA TRP A 142 -4.45 2.56 18.80
C TRP A 142 -5.55 2.97 19.78
N LYS A 143 -5.26 4.00 20.52
CA LYS A 143 -6.24 4.73 21.32
C LYS A 143 -7.37 5.21 20.40
N LYS A 144 -8.61 4.74 20.73
CA LYS A 144 -9.88 5.46 20.56
C LYS A 144 -9.79 6.77 19.78
N LYS A 145 -9.92 6.73 18.44
CA LYS A 145 -10.68 7.75 17.69
C LYS A 145 -10.59 7.44 16.20
N GLU A 146 -11.78 7.28 15.62
CA GLU A 146 -12.16 7.46 14.22
C GLU A 146 -12.15 6.26 13.26
N LYS A 147 -13.31 6.10 12.74
CA LYS A 147 -13.90 5.40 11.58
C LYS A 147 -13.00 4.53 10.68
N TRP A 148 -13.37 3.28 10.62
CA TRP A 148 -12.96 2.27 9.66
C TRP A 148 -13.61 2.48 8.29
N SER A 149 -12.84 2.40 7.21
CA SER A 149 -13.34 2.15 5.87
C SER A 149 -12.75 0.85 5.37
N LEU A 150 -13.56 -0.21 5.40
CA LEU A 150 -13.36 -1.42 4.58
C LEU A 150 -13.75 -1.06 3.16
N VAL A 151 -12.82 -1.25 2.24
CA VAL A 151 -13.04 -1.07 0.82
C VAL A 151 -12.92 -2.43 0.11
#